data_6c0d358e36bbef1df42900e339f9ec6c
#
_entry.id   6c0d358e36bbef1df42900e339f9ec6c
#
_cell.length_a   1.000
_cell.length_b   1.000
_cell.length_c   1.000
_cell.angle_alpha   90.00
_cell.angle_beta   90.00
_cell.angle_gamma   90.00
#
_symmetry.space_group_name_H-M   'P 1'
#
loop_
_entity.id
_entity.type
_entity.pdbx_description
1 polymer ?
#
loop_
_entity_poly.entity_id
_entity_poly.type
_entity_poly.pdbx_seq_one_letter_code
_entity_poly.pdbx_strand_id
1 'polypeptide(L)'
;MRLELVRDAQVEGSKAVPGRLYVDGEFFGYTLENADYIVTPGSWPIFSQVSPSFGKSKVYIEVPGRSGIMFHGGNYAEQSRGCVLLASRRPTADTISGDKSDALAARFAADAPDAAKILKITNKQSINTGGAFLLIAGIAAVYYLSRQR
;
A
#
# COMPACT_ATOMS: atom_id res chain seq x y z
N MET A 1 10.84 0.47 10.75
CA MET A 1 9.45 0.76 10.27
C MET A 1 9.04 -0.24 9.23
N ARG A 2 7.89 -0.82 9.42
CA ARG A 2 7.37 -1.79 8.51
C ARG A 2 6.04 -1.30 8.01
N LEU A 3 5.94 -1.13 6.72
CA LEU A 3 4.71 -0.73 6.08
C LEU A 3 4.06 -1.93 5.43
N GLU A 4 2.73 -2.00 5.50
CA GLU A 4 1.98 -3.00 4.76
C GLU A 4 0.89 -2.30 3.97
N LEU A 5 0.89 -2.49 2.67
CA LEU A 5 -0.15 -1.99 1.79
C LEU A 5 -1.00 -3.19 1.38
N VAL A 6 -2.24 -3.20 1.81
CA VAL A 6 -3.18 -4.26 1.46
C VAL A 6 -4.15 -3.69 0.43
N ARG A 7 -4.08 -4.20 -0.78
CA ARG A 7 -4.91 -3.70 -1.88
C ARG A 7 -6.23 -4.41 -1.94
N ASP A 8 -7.28 -3.65 -2.18
CA ASP A 8 -8.57 -4.20 -2.56
C ASP A 8 -8.56 -4.43 -4.08
N ALA A 9 -9.61 -5.02 -4.61
CA ALA A 9 -9.73 -5.21 -6.04
C ALA A 9 -9.87 -3.86 -6.75
N GLN A 10 -9.40 -3.81 -7.98
CA GLN A 10 -9.62 -2.64 -8.83
C GLN A 10 -11.11 -2.35 -8.94
N VAL A 11 -11.46 -1.08 -8.85
CA VAL A 11 -12.86 -0.67 -8.97
C VAL A 11 -13.30 -0.87 -10.41
N GLU A 12 -14.39 -1.58 -10.60
CA GLU A 12 -14.89 -1.90 -11.93
C GLU A 12 -15.17 -0.62 -12.71
N GLY A 13 -14.71 -0.58 -13.96
CA GLY A 13 -14.90 0.57 -14.81
C GLY A 13 -13.99 1.76 -14.49
N SER A 14 -13.01 1.58 -13.64
CA SER A 14 -12.13 2.63 -13.18
C SER A 14 -10.68 2.16 -13.19
N LYS A 15 -9.73 3.08 -13.15
CA LYS A 15 -8.32 2.75 -12.99
C LYS A 15 -7.93 2.63 -11.51
N ALA A 16 -8.86 2.85 -10.62
CA ALA A 16 -8.56 2.93 -9.20
C ALA A 16 -8.35 1.57 -8.55
N VAL A 17 -7.22 1.43 -7.86
CA VAL A 17 -6.95 0.28 -7.01
C VAL A 17 -6.85 0.81 -5.60
N PRO A 18 -7.92 0.72 -4.82
CA PRO A 18 -7.91 1.23 -3.45
C PRO A 18 -7.24 0.25 -2.51
N GLY A 19 -6.79 0.74 -1.39
CA GLY A 19 -6.16 -0.09 -0.39
C GLY A 19 -6.07 0.59 0.95
N ARG A 20 -5.35 -0.05 1.85
CA ARG A 20 -5.10 0.46 3.20
C ARG A 20 -3.65 0.29 3.52
N LEU A 21 -3.09 1.30 4.16
CA LEU A 21 -1.71 1.27 4.62
C LEU A 21 -1.68 1.07 6.13
N TYR A 22 -0.84 0.15 6.57
CA TYR A 22 -0.60 -0.10 7.98
C TYR A 22 0.87 0.23 8.27
N VAL A 23 1.11 0.88 9.39
CA VAL A 23 2.45 1.20 9.84
C VAL A 23 2.69 0.43 11.12
N ASP A 24 3.67 -0.45 11.12
CA ASP A 24 3.99 -1.31 12.26
C ASP A 24 2.75 -2.01 12.82
N GLY A 25 1.87 -2.47 11.92
CA GLY A 25 0.69 -3.23 12.28
C GLY A 25 -0.56 -2.41 12.56
N GLU A 26 -0.47 -1.10 12.59
CA GLU A 26 -1.63 -0.26 12.88
C GLU A 26 -2.11 0.47 11.64
N PHE A 27 -3.40 0.56 11.48
CA PHE A 27 -3.98 1.27 10.34
C PHE A 27 -3.51 2.71 10.33
N PHE A 28 -3.02 3.16 9.19
CA PHE A 28 -2.49 4.50 9.05
C PHE A 28 -3.33 5.36 8.11
N GLY A 29 -3.77 4.82 7.01
CA GLY A 29 -4.53 5.59 6.05
C GLY A 29 -5.00 4.78 4.87
N TYR A 30 -5.79 5.41 4.03
CA TYR A 30 -6.31 4.81 2.80
C TYR A 30 -5.38 5.13 1.65
N THR A 31 -5.26 4.20 0.72
CA THR A 31 -4.40 4.37 -0.44
C THR A 31 -5.20 4.26 -1.73
N LEU A 32 -4.65 4.84 -2.78
CA LEU A 32 -5.23 4.73 -4.11
C LEU A 32 -4.08 4.66 -5.11
N GLU A 33 -4.16 3.72 -6.02
CA GLU A 33 -3.15 3.54 -7.04
C GLU A 33 -3.81 3.47 -8.41
N ASN A 34 -3.01 3.72 -9.44
CA ASN A 34 -3.48 3.65 -10.81
C ASN A 34 -3.13 2.27 -11.36
N ALA A 35 -4.14 1.53 -11.77
CA ALA A 35 -3.97 0.16 -12.25
C ALA A 35 -3.00 0.03 -13.43
N ASP A 36 -2.87 1.08 -14.22
CA ASP A 36 -2.00 1.04 -15.40
C ASP A 36 -0.51 1.09 -15.03
N TYR A 37 -0.17 1.50 -13.82
CA TYR A 37 1.22 1.70 -13.42
C TYR A 37 1.55 1.04 -12.09
N ILE A 38 0.72 0.13 -11.65
CA ILE A 38 0.81 -0.40 -10.29
C ILE A 38 2.10 -1.15 -10.02
N VAL A 39 2.62 -1.02 -8.81
CA VAL A 39 3.82 -1.73 -8.39
C VAL A 39 3.45 -3.18 -8.09
N THR A 40 4.27 -4.09 -8.55
CA THR A 40 4.04 -5.53 -8.32
C THR A 40 3.98 -5.85 -6.82
N PRO A 41 3.10 -6.74 -6.40
CA PRO A 41 3.09 -7.19 -5.01
C PRO A 41 4.44 -7.78 -4.61
N GLY A 42 4.78 -7.66 -3.36
CA GLY A 42 6.05 -8.15 -2.84
C GLY A 42 6.56 -7.28 -1.72
N SER A 43 7.83 -7.40 -1.43
CA SER A 43 8.49 -6.60 -0.39
C SER A 43 9.51 -5.69 -1.04
N TRP A 44 9.45 -4.42 -0.71
CA TRP A 44 10.25 -3.39 -1.35
C TRP A 44 10.92 -2.53 -0.29
N PRO A 45 12.19 -2.18 -0.47
CA PRO A 45 12.84 -1.24 0.44
C PRO A 45 12.18 0.12 0.31
N ILE A 46 12.17 0.88 1.38
CA ILE A 46 11.68 2.25 1.38
C ILE A 46 12.74 3.17 1.96
N PHE A 47 12.73 4.41 1.52
CA PHE A 47 13.68 5.41 1.96
C PHE A 47 13.03 6.81 1.93
N SER A 48 13.65 7.75 2.63
CA SER A 48 13.15 9.12 2.65
C SER A 48 14.07 9.99 1.81
N GLN A 49 13.47 10.91 1.07
CA GLN A 49 14.21 11.83 0.23
C GLN A 49 13.38 13.07 0.00
N VAL A 50 14.03 14.23 -0.15
CA VAL A 50 13.32 15.45 -0.51
C VAL A 50 12.87 15.31 -1.96
N SER A 51 11.58 15.44 -2.17
CA SER A 51 11.02 15.33 -3.52
C SER A 51 11.23 16.65 -4.26
N PRO A 52 11.81 16.61 -5.47
CA PRO A 52 11.95 17.83 -6.26
C PRO A 52 10.60 18.45 -6.60
N SER A 53 9.58 17.64 -6.80
CA SER A 53 8.26 18.14 -7.16
C SER A 53 7.54 18.78 -6.00
N PHE A 54 7.71 18.25 -4.80
CA PHE A 54 6.96 18.73 -3.64
C PHE A 54 7.81 19.63 -2.72
N GLY A 55 9.13 19.62 -2.89
CA GLY A 55 10.01 20.50 -2.09
C GLY A 55 10.14 20.07 -0.64
N LYS A 56 9.74 18.87 -0.30
CA LYS A 56 9.83 18.36 1.06
C LYS A 56 10.00 16.84 1.05
N SER A 57 10.33 16.28 2.19
CA SER A 57 10.59 14.85 2.31
C SER A 57 9.34 14.03 2.05
N LYS A 58 9.52 12.97 1.31
CA LYS A 58 8.50 11.97 1.05
C LYS A 58 9.10 10.60 1.28
N VAL A 59 8.27 9.60 1.49
CA VAL A 59 8.72 8.21 1.59
C VAL A 59 8.66 7.60 0.20
N TYR A 60 9.81 7.15 -0.27
CA TYR A 60 9.95 6.56 -1.60
C TYR A 60 10.01 5.04 -1.49
N ILE A 61 9.62 4.38 -2.56
CA ILE A 61 9.66 2.93 -2.68
C ILE A 61 10.72 2.60 -3.72
N GLU A 62 11.66 1.75 -3.36
CA GLU A 62 12.71 1.36 -4.28
C GLU A 62 12.22 0.19 -5.12
N VAL A 63 11.85 0.48 -6.36
CA VAL A 63 11.34 -0.53 -7.29
C VAL A 63 12.35 -0.65 -8.43
N PRO A 64 12.92 -1.84 -8.65
CA PRO A 64 13.90 -2.02 -9.74
C PRO A 64 13.35 -1.58 -11.07
N GLY A 65 14.14 -0.83 -11.81
CA GLY A 65 13.75 -0.35 -13.14
C GLY A 65 12.83 0.85 -13.13
N ARG A 66 12.46 1.36 -11.97
CA ARG A 66 11.59 2.52 -11.85
C ARG A 66 12.20 3.51 -10.85
N SER A 67 11.92 4.78 -11.03
CA SER A 67 12.40 5.80 -10.11
C SER A 67 11.27 6.77 -9.79
N GLY A 68 11.41 7.48 -8.68
CA GLY A 68 10.42 8.48 -8.29
C GLY A 68 9.11 7.91 -7.78
N ILE A 69 9.07 6.65 -7.40
CA ILE A 69 7.86 6.05 -6.84
C ILE A 69 7.80 6.40 -5.37
N MET A 70 6.76 7.08 -4.95
CA MET A 70 6.65 7.57 -3.57
C MET A 70 5.20 7.59 -3.11
N PHE A 71 5.03 7.84 -1.81
CA PHE A 71 3.72 8.13 -1.25
C PHE A 71 3.49 9.63 -1.33
N HIS A 72 2.41 10.05 -1.95
CA HIS A 72 2.04 11.47 -1.94
C HIS A 72 0.52 11.62 -1.92
N GLY A 73 0.03 12.84 -1.84
CA GLY A 73 -1.40 13.10 -1.78
C GLY A 73 -2.05 13.08 -3.14
N GLY A 74 -3.34 12.96 -3.15
CA GLY A 74 -4.16 13.00 -4.36
C GLY A 74 -5.54 12.49 -4.04
N ASN A 75 -6.44 12.58 -5.00
CA ASN A 75 -7.83 12.22 -4.81
C ASN A 75 -8.31 11.17 -5.80
N TYR A 76 -7.71 11.11 -6.97
CA TYR A 76 -8.12 10.21 -8.05
C TYR A 76 -6.93 9.40 -8.56
N ALA A 77 -7.18 8.19 -8.98
CA ALA A 77 -6.13 7.29 -9.44
C ALA A 77 -5.30 7.89 -10.58
N GLU A 78 -5.93 8.66 -11.45
CA GLU A 78 -5.25 9.26 -12.60
C GLU A 78 -4.20 10.30 -12.21
N GLN A 79 -4.18 10.71 -10.95
CA GLN A 79 -3.16 11.63 -10.45
C GLN A 79 -1.87 10.89 -10.11
N SER A 80 -1.80 9.60 -10.37
CA SER A 80 -0.63 8.78 -10.11
C SER A 80 -0.19 8.04 -11.36
N ARG A 81 1.13 7.89 -11.52
CA ARG A 81 1.73 7.03 -12.53
C ARG A 81 2.65 6.03 -11.85
N GLY A 82 2.16 5.45 -10.77
CA GLY A 82 2.91 4.45 -10.02
C GLY A 82 3.08 4.80 -8.56
N CYS A 83 2.96 6.06 -8.19
CA CYS A 83 3.03 6.46 -6.81
C CYS A 83 1.79 5.98 -6.05
N VAL A 84 1.94 5.80 -4.75
CA VAL A 84 0.82 5.43 -3.90
C VAL A 84 0.24 6.70 -3.31
N LEU A 85 -0.99 7.01 -3.65
CA LEU A 85 -1.69 8.15 -3.06
C LEU A 85 -2.15 7.74 -1.67
N LEU A 86 -1.93 8.61 -0.69
CA LEU A 86 -2.20 8.29 0.72
C LEU A 86 -3.04 9.37 1.37
N ALA A 87 -4.12 9.00 2.01
CA ALA A 87 -5.07 9.95 2.58
C ALA A 87 -5.74 9.42 3.83
N SER A 88 -6.36 10.33 4.57
CA SER A 88 -7.04 9.99 5.82
C SER A 88 -8.48 9.52 5.62
N ARG A 89 -9.08 9.82 4.48
CA ARG A 89 -10.49 9.49 4.23
C ARG A 89 -10.67 8.85 2.86
N ARG A 90 -11.70 8.05 2.75
CA ARG A 90 -12.09 7.40 1.49
C ARG A 90 -13.57 7.70 1.23
N PRO A 91 -13.89 8.85 0.64
CA PRO A 91 -15.28 9.25 0.41
C PRO A 91 -16.07 8.29 -0.47
N THR A 92 -15.44 7.72 -1.48
CA THR A 92 -16.08 6.75 -2.36
C THR A 92 -15.14 5.59 -2.64
N ALA A 93 -15.61 4.61 -3.39
CA ALA A 93 -14.80 3.43 -3.70
C ALA A 93 -13.53 3.77 -4.47
N ASP A 94 -13.57 4.82 -5.26
CA ASP A 94 -12.47 5.18 -6.15
C ASP A 94 -11.87 6.56 -5.86
N THR A 95 -12.17 7.15 -4.73
CA THR A 95 -11.57 8.44 -4.34
C THR A 95 -11.08 8.41 -2.91
N ILE A 96 -10.07 9.23 -2.64
CA ILE A 96 -9.58 9.46 -1.29
C ILE A 96 -9.40 10.96 -1.08
N SER A 97 -9.31 11.39 0.17
CA SER A 97 -9.07 12.80 0.48
C SER A 97 -8.36 12.95 1.82
N GLY A 98 -7.69 14.08 1.99
CA GLY A 98 -6.96 14.37 3.22
C GLY A 98 -5.56 13.76 3.19
N ASP A 99 -4.65 14.38 2.47
CA ASP A 99 -3.27 13.92 2.30
C ASP A 99 -2.61 13.57 3.63
N LYS A 100 -2.09 12.36 3.73
CA LYS A 100 -1.34 11.90 4.91
C LYS A 100 0.11 11.59 4.60
N SER A 101 0.58 11.92 3.40
CA SER A 101 1.93 11.56 3.02
C SER A 101 2.99 12.29 3.83
N ASP A 102 2.70 13.53 4.27
CA ASP A 102 3.64 14.26 5.11
C ASP A 102 3.69 13.63 6.51
N ALA A 103 2.58 13.16 7.02
CA ALA A 103 2.55 12.48 8.29
C ALA A 103 3.35 11.17 8.23
N LEU A 104 3.31 10.49 7.09
CA LEU A 104 4.11 9.29 6.91
C LEU A 104 5.59 9.63 6.88
N ALA A 105 5.97 10.71 6.19
CA ALA A 105 7.36 11.14 6.14
C ALA A 105 7.87 11.51 7.54
N ALA A 106 7.04 12.16 8.33
CA ALA A 106 7.41 12.50 9.70
C ALA A 106 7.58 11.25 10.55
N ARG A 107 6.72 10.27 10.36
CA ARG A 107 6.79 9.01 11.08
C ARG A 107 8.06 8.25 10.70
N PHE A 108 8.42 8.28 9.41
CA PHE A 108 9.65 7.66 8.94
C PHE A 108 10.86 8.33 9.57
N ALA A 109 10.87 9.66 9.63
CA ALA A 109 11.99 10.40 10.20
C ALA A 109 12.18 10.13 11.70
N ALA A 110 11.10 9.80 12.39
CA ALA A 110 11.14 9.52 13.81
C ALA A 110 11.55 8.09 14.14
N ASP A 111 11.61 7.22 13.14
CA ASP A 111 11.95 5.83 13.35
C ASP A 111 13.46 5.66 13.55
N ALA A 112 13.86 4.58 14.20
CA ALA A 112 15.27 4.31 14.45
C ALA A 112 16.03 4.21 13.13
N PRO A 113 17.16 4.90 12.98
CA PRO A 113 17.89 4.95 11.70
C PRO A 113 18.34 3.59 11.21
N ASP A 114 18.67 2.69 12.11
CA ASP A 114 19.18 1.37 11.76
C ASP A 114 18.10 0.30 11.70
N ALA A 115 16.85 0.66 11.95
CA ALA A 115 15.76 -0.28 11.85
C ALA A 115 15.46 -0.58 10.39
N ALA A 116 15.02 -1.79 10.11
CA ALA A 116 14.64 -2.16 8.75
C ALA A 116 13.51 -1.27 8.27
N LYS A 117 13.58 -0.86 7.00
CA LYS A 117 12.58 -0.02 6.37
C LYS A 117 12.06 -0.75 5.15
N ILE A 118 10.89 -1.31 5.30
CA ILE A 118 10.35 -2.17 4.25
C ILE A 118 8.86 -1.92 4.06
N LEU A 119 8.42 -2.03 2.81
CA LEU A 119 7.02 -2.02 2.44
C LEU A 119 6.65 -3.38 1.88
N LYS A 120 5.64 -4.00 2.45
CA LYS A 120 5.07 -5.23 1.91
C LYS A 120 3.76 -4.88 1.22
N ILE A 121 3.63 -5.28 -0.03
CA ILE A 121 2.40 -5.06 -0.80
C ILE A 121 1.74 -6.40 -1.05
N THR A 122 0.47 -6.51 -0.65
CA THR A 122 -0.31 -7.73 -0.89
C THR A 122 -1.68 -7.34 -1.42
N ASN A 123 -2.25 -8.24 -2.18
CA ASN A 123 -3.64 -8.11 -2.58
C ASN A 123 -4.51 -8.79 -1.54
N LYS A 124 -5.62 -8.16 -1.20
CA LYS A 124 -6.55 -8.75 -0.27
C LYS A 124 -7.07 -10.04 -0.88
N GLN A 125 -7.00 -11.11 -0.12
CA GLN A 125 -7.48 -12.38 -0.63
C GLN A 125 -8.99 -12.41 -0.65
N SER A 126 -9.52 -12.93 -1.73
CA SER A 126 -10.94 -13.17 -1.80
C SER A 126 -11.21 -14.46 -1.07
N ILE A 127 -12.17 -14.44 -0.21
CA ILE A 127 -12.57 -15.65 0.44
C ILE A 127 -13.64 -16.27 -0.42
N ASN A 128 -13.33 -17.38 -0.96
CA ASN A 128 -14.28 -18.08 -1.75
C ASN A 128 -15.11 -18.93 -0.82
N THR A 129 -16.30 -18.49 -0.55
CA THR A 129 -17.13 -19.22 0.36
C THR A 129 -17.68 -20.46 -0.23
N GLY A 130 -17.48 -20.66 -1.47
CA GLY A 130 -18.00 -21.84 -2.07
C GLY A 130 -17.25 -22.96 -1.60
N GLY A 131 -16.80 -23.42 -1.20
CA GLY A 131 -16.24 -24.58 -0.87
C GLY A 131 -15.04 -24.46 -0.22
N ALA A 132 -14.71 -23.62 -0.05
CA ALA A 132 -13.54 -23.72 0.42
C ALA A 132 -13.28 -23.40 1.60
N PHE A 133 -13.50 -23.17 1.96
CA PHE A 133 -13.21 -22.93 3.03
C PHE A 133 -12.10 -23.18 3.41
N LEU A 134 -11.58 -23.56 2.98
CA LEU A 134 -10.63 -24.06 3.37
C LEU A 134 -9.55 -23.33 3.34
N LEU A 135 -9.41 -22.64 3.03
CA LEU A 135 -8.40 -22.11 2.95
C LEU A 135 -8.13 -21.28 3.67
N ILE A 136 -8.06 -21.20 4.05
CA ILE A 136 -7.88 -20.55 4.81
C ILE A 136 -6.94 -19.96 5.09
N ALA A 137 -6.92 -19.54 5.09
CA ALA A 137 -6.30 -18.89 5.67
C ALA A 137 -5.08 -18.66 5.55
N GLY A 138 -4.91 -18.43 4.81
CA GLY A 138 -3.78 -18.12 4.72
C GLY A 138 -2.97 -19.16 5.04
N ILE A 139 -1.92 -18.96 5.34
CA ILE A 139 -1.08 -19.88 5.62
C ILE A 139 -1.39 -20.63 6.66
N ALA A 140 -1.65 -20.04 7.64
CA ALA A 140 -1.93 -20.73 8.79
C ALA A 140 -3.03 -21.63 8.45
N ALA A 141 -3.89 -21.12 7.70
CA ALA A 141 -5.01 -21.88 7.41
C ALA A 141 -4.70 -22.94 6.48
N VAL A 142 -3.97 -22.66 5.56
CA VAL A 142 -3.65 -23.58 4.62
C VAL A 142 -2.99 -24.68 5.29
N TYR A 143 -2.08 -24.36 6.10
CA TYR A 143 -1.35 -25.21 6.78
C TYR A 143 -2.25 -26.00 7.61
N TYR A 144 -3.15 -25.40 8.16
CA TYR A 144 -4.04 -26.03 9.01
C TYR A 144 -4.87 -26.98 8.19
N LEU A 145 -5.31 -26.57 7.08
CA LEU A 145 -6.09 -27.42 6.26
C LEU A 145 -5.31 -28.61 5.78
N SER A 146 -4.12 -28.39 5.42
CA SER A 146 -3.34 -29.46 4.95
C SER A 146 -3.09 -30.50 6.03
N ARG A 147 -3.20 -30.13 7.28
CA ARG A 147 -3.01 -31.11 8.26
C ARG A 147 -4.27 -31.77 8.54
N GLN A 148 -5.34 -31.24 8.19
CA GLN A 148 -6.60 -31.85 8.43
C GLN A 148 -6.81 -32.95 7.44
N ARG A 149 -6.07 -32.99 6.44
CA ARG A 149 -6.20 -34.03 5.48
C ARG A 149 -5.05 -34.92 5.52
#